data_8cb04a54088baf6e0eb44f68e0d59a0d
#
_entry.id   8cb04a54088baf6e0eb44f68e0d59a0d
#
_cell.length_a   1.000
_cell.length_b   1.000
_cell.length_c   1.000
_cell.angle_alpha   90.00
_cell.angle_beta   90.00
_cell.angle_gamma   90.00
#
_symmetry.space_group_name_H-M   'P 1'
#
loop_
_entity.id
_entity.type
_entity.pdbx_description
1 polymer ?
#
loop_
_entity_poly.entity_id
_entity_poly.type
_entity_poly.pdbx_seq_one_letter_code
_entity_poly.pdbx_strand_id
1 'polypeptide(L)'
;MKTCIEVAELIISAIYELGKEGKRSEELIEAKAKAVSEHERLVGKATANLKADGIPATLIGNYVKERTYQALYDRIVAEETMKAHYSRLSQLESILNGYQSLNRYLQTVSQG
;
A
#
# COMPACT_ATOMS: atom_id res chain seq x y z
N MET A 1 -2.35 25.21 -24.80
CA MET A 1 -3.64 24.62 -24.38
C MET A 1 -3.79 23.22 -24.98
N LYS A 2 -4.23 22.24 -24.20
CA LYS A 2 -4.39 20.87 -24.67
C LYS A 2 -5.63 20.71 -25.54
N THR A 3 -5.53 19.91 -26.59
CA THR A 3 -6.66 19.54 -27.44
C THR A 3 -7.47 18.41 -26.81
N CYS A 4 -8.70 18.19 -27.30
CA CYS A 4 -9.53 17.07 -26.87
C CYS A 4 -8.84 15.72 -27.11
N ILE A 5 -8.09 15.59 -28.21
CA ILE A 5 -7.34 14.35 -28.54
C ILE A 5 -6.23 14.12 -27.51
N GLU A 6 -5.45 15.17 -27.19
CA GLU A 6 -4.38 15.07 -26.19
C GLU A 6 -4.92 14.70 -24.81
N VAL A 7 -6.05 15.29 -24.40
CA VAL A 7 -6.69 14.97 -23.12
C VAL A 7 -7.23 13.54 -23.13
N ALA A 8 -7.82 13.07 -24.22
CA ALA A 8 -8.28 11.70 -24.37
C ALA A 8 -7.12 10.70 -24.21
N GLU A 9 -5.96 10.98 -24.80
CA GLU A 9 -4.76 10.16 -24.67
C GLU A 9 -4.28 10.10 -23.22
N LEU A 10 -4.32 11.23 -22.50
CA LEU A 10 -3.96 11.29 -21.09
C LEU A 10 -4.93 10.48 -20.21
N ILE A 11 -6.22 10.51 -20.52
CA ILE A 11 -7.23 9.70 -19.83
C ILE A 11 -6.96 8.21 -20.03
N ILE A 12 -6.68 7.79 -21.25
CA ILE A 12 -6.36 6.38 -21.56
C ILE A 12 -5.12 5.94 -20.80
N SER A 13 -4.08 6.78 -20.78
CA SER A 13 -2.85 6.52 -20.05
C SER A 13 -3.10 6.37 -18.53
N ALA A 14 -3.91 7.25 -17.97
CA ALA A 14 -4.26 7.19 -16.54
C ALA A 14 -5.06 5.92 -16.20
N ILE A 15 -6.00 5.51 -17.05
CA ILE A 15 -6.77 4.27 -16.89
C ILE A 15 -5.83 3.06 -16.92
N TYR A 16 -4.88 3.05 -17.85
CA TYR A 16 -3.89 1.97 -17.96
C TYR A 16 -3.04 1.86 -16.69
N GLU A 17 -2.53 2.98 -16.17
CA GLU A 17 -1.76 2.99 -14.92
C GLU A 17 -2.59 2.53 -13.72
N LEU A 18 -3.85 2.95 -13.62
CA LEU A 18 -4.77 2.48 -12.59
C LEU A 18 -4.97 0.96 -12.65
N GLY A 19 -5.09 0.40 -13.85
CA GLY A 19 -5.23 -1.04 -14.04
C GLY A 19 -4.00 -1.80 -13.55
N LYS A 20 -2.79 -1.30 -13.84
CA LYS A 20 -1.53 -1.88 -13.36
C LYS A 20 -1.44 -1.84 -11.83
N GLU A 21 -1.74 -0.69 -11.23
CA GLU A 21 -1.70 -0.51 -9.79
C GLU A 21 -2.76 -1.37 -9.09
N GLY A 22 -3.93 -1.55 -9.70
CA GLY A 22 -4.98 -2.43 -9.17
C GLY A 22 -4.53 -3.90 -9.08
N LYS A 23 -3.81 -4.40 -10.10
CA LYS A 23 -3.23 -5.75 -10.07
C LYS A 23 -2.18 -5.89 -8.97
N ARG A 24 -1.38 -4.85 -8.78
CA ARG A 24 -0.36 -4.83 -7.73
C ARG A 24 -0.98 -4.87 -6.33
N SER A 25 -2.19 -4.36 -6.15
CA SER A 25 -2.89 -4.36 -4.87
C SER A 25 -3.00 -5.76 -4.26
N GLU A 26 -3.35 -6.78 -5.05
CA GLU A 26 -3.49 -8.16 -4.56
C GLU A 26 -2.17 -8.69 -4.01
N GLU A 27 -1.07 -8.45 -4.72
CA GLU A 27 0.28 -8.88 -4.30
C GLU A 27 0.68 -8.20 -2.99
N LEU A 28 0.40 -6.91 -2.85
CA LEU A 28 0.75 -6.13 -1.66
C LEU A 28 -0.12 -6.49 -0.46
N ILE A 29 -1.41 -6.79 -0.67
CA ILE A 29 -2.30 -7.28 0.38
C ILE A 29 -1.79 -8.62 0.92
N GLU A 30 -1.43 -9.54 0.03
CA GLU A 30 -0.90 -10.84 0.41
C GLU A 30 0.44 -10.70 1.14
N ALA A 31 1.34 -9.86 0.65
CA ALA A 31 2.63 -9.60 1.28
C ALA A 31 2.46 -9.03 2.69
N LYS A 32 1.55 -8.09 2.88
CA LYS A 32 1.23 -7.53 4.19
C LYS A 32 0.66 -8.58 5.13
N ALA A 33 -0.29 -9.39 4.67
CA ALA A 33 -0.91 -10.45 5.47
C ALA A 33 0.13 -11.45 5.95
N LYS A 34 1.05 -11.86 5.07
CA LYS A 34 2.14 -12.78 5.41
C LYS A 34 3.08 -12.18 6.45
N ALA A 35 3.49 -10.92 6.26
CA ALA A 35 4.41 -10.25 7.17
C ALA A 35 3.81 -10.06 8.57
N VAL A 36 2.53 -9.67 8.64
CA VAL A 36 1.80 -9.51 9.91
C VAL A 36 1.67 -10.85 10.62
N SER A 37 1.24 -11.89 9.91
CA SER A 37 1.05 -13.23 10.47
C SER A 37 2.37 -13.82 10.97
N GLU A 38 3.46 -13.64 10.23
CA GLU A 38 4.77 -14.14 10.63
C GLU A 38 5.30 -13.42 11.86
N HIS A 39 5.15 -12.10 11.92
CA HIS A 39 5.53 -11.33 13.10
C HIS A 39 4.76 -11.79 14.34
N GLU A 40 3.45 -11.94 14.24
CA GLU A 40 2.61 -12.41 15.35
C GLU A 40 2.98 -13.83 15.79
N ARG A 41 3.25 -14.72 14.83
CA ARG A 41 3.70 -16.09 15.12
C ARG A 41 5.01 -16.11 15.90
N LEU A 42 5.99 -15.31 15.47
CA LEU A 42 7.30 -15.24 16.11
C LEU A 42 7.23 -14.60 17.49
N VAL A 43 6.40 -13.57 17.67
CA VAL A 43 6.16 -12.97 18.99
C VAL A 43 5.57 -13.98 19.95
N GLY A 44 4.56 -14.74 19.52
CA GLY A 44 3.95 -15.78 20.33
C GLY A 44 4.93 -16.88 20.71
N LYS A 45 5.72 -17.36 19.75
CA LYS A 45 6.73 -18.38 19.95
C LYS A 45 7.82 -17.92 20.93
N ALA A 46 8.35 -16.72 20.73
CA ALA A 46 9.38 -16.16 21.60
C ALA A 46 8.85 -15.96 23.04
N THR A 47 7.62 -15.46 23.17
CA THR A 47 6.97 -15.29 24.48
C THR A 47 6.84 -16.62 25.21
N ALA A 48 6.34 -17.66 24.53
CA ALA A 48 6.19 -19.00 25.11
C ALA A 48 7.53 -19.59 25.54
N ASN A 49 8.56 -19.48 24.70
CA ASN A 49 9.89 -20.00 24.98
C ASN A 49 10.52 -19.31 26.21
N LEU A 50 10.40 -17.99 26.29
CA LEU A 50 10.95 -17.23 27.42
C LEU A 50 10.24 -17.55 28.74
N LYS A 51 8.92 -17.73 28.70
CA LYS A 51 8.17 -18.18 29.89
C LYS A 51 8.59 -19.58 30.34
N ALA A 52 8.76 -20.48 29.37
CA ALA A 52 9.22 -21.85 29.67
C ALA A 52 10.63 -21.86 30.28
N ASP A 53 11.50 -20.94 29.89
CA ASP A 53 12.86 -20.76 30.38
C ASP A 53 12.89 -20.06 31.76
N GLY A 54 11.75 -19.67 32.31
CA GLY A 54 11.66 -19.03 33.62
C GLY A 54 12.07 -17.56 33.64
N ILE A 55 12.08 -16.88 32.52
CA ILE A 55 12.43 -15.47 32.47
C ILE A 55 11.36 -14.64 33.21
N PRO A 56 11.75 -13.68 34.06
CA PRO A 56 10.80 -12.81 34.74
C PRO A 56 9.88 -12.07 33.80
N ALA A 57 8.61 -11.95 34.16
CA ALA A 57 7.59 -11.30 33.32
C ALA A 57 7.97 -9.88 32.89
N THR A 58 8.66 -9.13 33.76
CA THR A 58 9.11 -7.76 33.49
C THR A 58 10.15 -7.67 32.38
N LEU A 59 10.87 -8.75 32.06
CA LEU A 59 11.93 -8.80 31.06
C LEU A 59 11.48 -9.42 29.74
N ILE A 60 10.37 -10.17 29.74
CA ILE A 60 9.90 -10.90 28.56
C ILE A 60 9.70 -9.98 27.36
N GLY A 61 9.02 -8.84 27.57
CA GLY A 61 8.72 -7.91 26.48
C GLY A 61 9.97 -7.41 25.72
N ASN A 62 11.02 -7.08 26.46
CA ASN A 62 12.27 -6.60 25.86
C ASN A 62 13.00 -7.70 25.10
N TYR A 63 13.04 -8.92 25.64
CA TYR A 63 13.66 -10.06 24.94
C TYR A 63 12.88 -10.48 23.71
N VAL A 64 11.54 -10.41 23.74
CA VAL A 64 10.70 -10.68 22.57
C VAL A 64 11.00 -9.68 21.46
N LYS A 65 11.09 -8.39 21.78
CA LYS A 65 11.43 -7.35 20.80
C LYS A 65 12.78 -7.61 20.14
N GLU A 66 13.78 -7.99 20.92
CA GLU A 66 15.11 -8.30 20.43
C GLU A 66 15.09 -9.50 19.47
N ARG A 67 14.36 -10.56 19.82
CA ARG A 67 14.28 -11.78 19.00
C ARG A 67 13.43 -11.63 17.75
N THR A 68 12.52 -10.67 17.71
CA THR A 68 11.55 -10.52 16.63
C THR A 68 11.69 -9.22 15.84
N TYR A 69 12.77 -8.46 16.04
CA TYR A 69 12.92 -7.15 15.39
C TYR A 69 12.93 -7.22 13.88
N GLN A 70 13.51 -8.27 13.30
CA GLN A 70 13.55 -8.42 11.84
C GLN A 70 12.14 -8.63 11.26
N ALA A 71 11.34 -9.48 11.93
CA ALA A 71 9.95 -9.69 11.52
C ALA A 71 9.10 -8.42 11.68
N LEU A 72 9.37 -7.61 12.70
CA LEU A 72 8.73 -6.31 12.87
C LEU A 72 9.13 -5.35 11.75
N TYR A 73 10.41 -5.31 11.39
CA TYR A 73 10.90 -4.50 10.28
C TYR A 73 10.20 -4.89 8.97
N ASP A 74 10.15 -6.19 8.67
CA ASP A 74 9.49 -6.70 7.46
C ASP A 74 8.00 -6.34 7.43
N ARG A 75 7.34 -6.41 8.58
CA ARG A 75 5.95 -6.01 8.75
C ARG A 75 5.76 -4.52 8.46
N ILE A 76 6.59 -3.67 9.06
CA ILE A 76 6.53 -2.21 8.85
C ILE A 76 6.74 -1.86 7.38
N VAL A 77 7.73 -2.48 6.72
CA VAL A 77 7.98 -2.25 5.29
C VAL A 77 6.76 -2.63 4.47
N ALA A 78 6.14 -3.78 4.74
CA ALA A 78 4.95 -4.22 4.01
C ALA A 78 3.75 -3.27 4.26
N GLU A 79 3.55 -2.82 5.49
CA GLU A 79 2.49 -1.86 5.83
C GLU A 79 2.69 -0.50 5.17
N GLU A 80 3.92 0.03 5.20
CA GLU A 80 4.23 1.31 4.57
C GLU A 80 4.18 1.25 3.05
N THR A 81 4.60 0.13 2.46
CA THR A 81 4.47 -0.10 1.02
C THR A 81 3.01 -0.08 0.59
N MET A 82 2.12 -0.71 1.37
CA MET A 82 0.69 -0.70 1.12
C MET A 82 0.11 0.71 1.19
N LYS A 83 0.48 1.49 2.20
CA LYS A 83 0.04 2.90 2.34
C LYS A 83 0.48 3.74 1.14
N ALA A 84 1.73 3.60 0.73
CA ALA A 84 2.26 4.32 -0.44
C ALA A 84 1.49 3.93 -1.72
N HIS A 85 1.16 2.67 -1.86
CA HIS A 85 0.38 2.16 -2.99
C HIS A 85 -1.02 2.79 -3.03
N TYR A 86 -1.74 2.83 -1.91
CA TYR A 86 -3.06 3.45 -1.85
C TYR A 86 -3.01 4.95 -2.11
N SER A 87 -1.97 5.64 -1.62
CA SER A 87 -1.75 7.06 -1.93
C SER A 87 -1.59 7.28 -3.44
N ARG A 88 -0.82 6.40 -4.10
CA ARG A 88 -0.63 6.47 -5.55
C ARG A 88 -1.94 6.22 -6.31
N LEU A 89 -2.74 5.24 -5.90
CA LEU A 89 -4.06 4.99 -6.49
C LEU A 89 -4.95 6.23 -6.38
N SER A 90 -4.98 6.83 -5.19
CA SER A 90 -5.76 8.04 -4.95
C SER A 90 -5.31 9.21 -5.84
N GLN A 91 -3.99 9.39 -6.01
CA GLN A 91 -3.43 10.40 -6.90
C GLN A 91 -3.83 10.15 -8.36
N LEU A 92 -3.74 8.91 -8.82
CA LEU A 92 -4.11 8.55 -10.20
C LEU A 92 -5.60 8.78 -10.45
N GLU A 93 -6.47 8.45 -9.48
CA GLU A 93 -7.91 8.72 -9.57
C GLU A 93 -8.19 10.23 -9.67
N SER A 94 -7.49 11.04 -8.86
CA SER A 94 -7.63 12.50 -8.90
C SER A 94 -7.18 13.09 -10.23
N ILE A 95 -6.08 12.58 -10.77
CA ILE A 95 -5.57 12.99 -12.09
C ILE A 95 -6.57 12.63 -13.18
N LEU A 96 -7.12 11.42 -13.14
CA LEU A 96 -8.13 10.97 -14.10
C LEU A 96 -9.38 11.84 -14.03
N ASN A 97 -9.88 12.14 -12.85
CA ASN A 97 -11.03 13.01 -12.64
C ASN A 97 -10.77 14.42 -13.19
N GLY A 98 -9.56 14.95 -13.00
CA GLY A 98 -9.15 16.24 -13.55
C GLY A 98 -9.16 16.25 -15.07
N TYR A 99 -8.61 15.21 -15.70
CA TYR A 99 -8.62 15.09 -17.17
C TYR A 99 -10.04 14.94 -17.71
N GLN A 100 -10.90 14.19 -17.05
CA GLN A 100 -12.30 14.03 -17.46
C GLN A 100 -13.06 15.36 -17.38
N SER A 101 -12.83 16.15 -16.35
CA SER A 101 -13.41 17.48 -16.20
C SER A 101 -12.93 18.45 -17.30
N LEU A 102 -11.62 18.42 -17.58
CA LEU A 102 -11.04 19.23 -18.65
C LEU A 102 -11.59 18.82 -20.01
N ASN A 103 -11.74 17.53 -20.26
CA ASN A 103 -12.29 17.01 -21.52
C ASN A 103 -13.72 17.50 -21.73
N ARG A 104 -14.56 17.48 -20.69
CA ARG A 104 -15.94 18.02 -20.76
C ARG A 104 -15.95 19.50 -21.07
N TYR A 105 -15.08 20.29 -20.44
CA TYR A 105 -14.93 21.71 -20.70
C TYR A 105 -14.53 21.98 -22.17
N LEU A 106 -13.55 21.26 -22.69
CA LEU A 106 -13.08 21.41 -24.06
C LEU A 106 -14.18 21.04 -25.08
N GLN A 107 -14.97 20.01 -24.81
CA GLN A 107 -16.11 19.66 -25.66
C GLN A 107 -17.18 20.77 -25.66
N THR A 108 -17.48 21.33 -24.51
CA THR A 108 -18.43 22.44 -24.41
C THR A 108 -17.98 23.66 -25.19
N VAL A 109 -16.71 24.04 -25.08
CA VAL A 109 -16.11 25.16 -25.80
C VAL A 109 -16.12 24.90 -27.31
N SER A 110 -15.84 23.67 -27.75
CA SER A 110 -15.84 23.30 -29.16
C SER A 110 -17.24 23.34 -29.78
N GLN A 111 -18.27 23.13 -29.03
CA GLN A 111 -19.67 23.11 -29.48
C GLN A 111 -20.33 24.50 -29.42
N GLY A 112 -19.73 25.39 -28.66
CA GLY A 112 -20.23 26.75 -28.50
C GLY A 112 -19.75 27.66 -29.57
#